data_a94c818d27d9c70d288d9d084d36ea5d
#
_entry.id   a94c818d27d9c70d288d9d084d36ea5d
#
_cell.length_a   1.000
_cell.length_b   1.000
_cell.length_c   1.000
_cell.angle_alpha   90.00
_cell.angle_beta   90.00
_cell.angle_gamma   90.00
#
_symmetry.space_group_name_H-M   'P 1'
#
loop_
_entity.id
_entity.type
_entity.pdbx_description
1 polymer ?
#
loop_
_entity_poly.entity_id
_entity_poly.type
_entity_poly.pdbx_seq_one_letter_code
_entity_poly.pdbx_strand_id
1 'polypeptide(L)'
;MESKPIVGVITNETVGFNGRQLSHSAGKRYVDAVMNFADVVPILIPACIRKNDLGTLLDMLDGVVLTGGRANIEPHHYGGQAFPNDEVIDPDRDKTVLDIIPECIQRHMPIFGICRGIQEINVAYGGTIFYRVHQQGDKEDHRMPQNDDASLEEIFKPRHQITFTEYSLFKEFLGQDRFWVNSLCLLYTSDAADE
;
A
#
# COMPACT_ATOMS: atom_id res chain seq x y z
N MET A 1 18.14 -28.17 0.56
CA MET A 1 17.96 -26.70 0.55
C MET A 1 16.53 -26.44 0.99
N GLU A 2 16.33 -25.68 2.03
CA GLU A 2 14.98 -25.23 2.40
C GLU A 2 14.42 -24.39 1.26
N SER A 3 13.14 -24.59 0.97
CA SER A 3 12.43 -23.77 -0.04
C SER A 3 12.30 -22.35 0.52
N LYS A 4 12.60 -21.34 -0.31
CA LYS A 4 12.36 -19.95 0.08
C LYS A 4 10.86 -19.67 0.18
N PRO A 5 10.43 -18.82 1.11
CA PRO A 5 9.04 -18.38 1.18
C PRO A 5 8.59 -17.70 -0.11
N ILE A 6 7.33 -17.85 -0.45
CA ILE A 6 6.70 -17.22 -1.61
C ILE A 6 5.83 -16.07 -1.14
N VAL A 7 6.12 -14.85 -1.61
CA VAL A 7 5.40 -13.64 -1.21
C VAL A 7 4.65 -13.04 -2.38
N GLY A 8 3.34 -12.88 -2.21
CA GLY A 8 2.49 -12.20 -3.17
C GLY A 8 2.69 -10.68 -3.13
N VAL A 9 2.90 -10.05 -4.28
CA VAL A 9 3.03 -8.61 -4.43
C VAL A 9 1.84 -8.11 -5.23
N ILE A 10 0.94 -7.35 -4.59
CA ILE A 10 -0.26 -6.86 -5.26
C ILE A 10 0.08 -5.86 -6.36
N THR A 11 -0.56 -5.99 -7.51
CA THR A 11 -0.41 -5.07 -8.64
C THR A 11 -1.41 -3.91 -8.58
N ASN A 12 -1.21 -2.92 -9.44
CA ASN A 12 -2.16 -1.88 -9.78
C ASN A 12 -2.64 -2.07 -11.21
N GLU A 13 -3.86 -1.63 -11.52
CA GLU A 13 -4.21 -1.41 -12.92
C GLU A 13 -3.41 -0.22 -13.45
N THR A 14 -2.83 -0.39 -14.62
CA THR A 14 -2.04 0.64 -15.29
C THR A 14 -2.42 0.71 -16.76
N VAL A 15 -2.39 1.91 -17.31
CA VAL A 15 -2.73 2.16 -18.70
C VAL A 15 -1.44 2.38 -19.48
N GLY A 16 -1.12 1.45 -20.38
CA GLY A 16 0.03 1.53 -21.26
C GLY A 16 -0.37 1.83 -22.72
N PHE A 17 0.63 1.83 -23.62
CA PHE A 17 0.43 2.02 -25.05
C PHE A 17 -0.44 3.24 -25.41
N ASN A 18 -0.10 4.42 -24.87
CA ASN A 18 -0.85 5.66 -25.11
C ASN A 18 -2.36 5.53 -24.82
N GLY A 19 -2.72 4.90 -23.72
CA GLY A 19 -4.10 4.76 -23.28
C GLY A 19 -4.86 3.57 -23.89
N ARG A 20 -4.19 2.67 -24.62
CA ARG A 20 -4.86 1.60 -25.36
C ARG A 20 -4.78 0.22 -24.71
N GLN A 21 -3.94 0.06 -23.70
CA GLN A 21 -3.76 -1.26 -23.07
C GLN A 21 -3.83 -1.13 -21.55
N LEU A 22 -4.81 -1.81 -20.97
CA LEU A 22 -4.85 -2.05 -19.52
C LEU A 22 -3.90 -3.20 -19.16
N SER A 23 -3.17 -3.04 -18.08
CA SER A 23 -2.21 -4.02 -17.58
C SER A 23 -2.19 -4.02 -16.06
N HIS A 24 -1.93 -5.18 -15.47
CA HIS A 24 -1.62 -5.26 -14.05
C HIS A 24 -0.10 -5.18 -13.85
N SER A 25 0.36 -4.20 -13.09
CA SER A 25 1.79 -3.99 -12.85
C SER A 25 2.10 -3.59 -11.42
N ALA A 26 3.29 -3.92 -10.95
CA ALA A 26 3.86 -3.41 -9.71
C ALA A 26 5.19 -2.71 -10.01
N GLY A 27 5.48 -1.63 -9.30
CA GLY A 27 6.75 -0.95 -9.45
C GLY A 27 7.92 -1.89 -9.13
N LYS A 28 8.91 -1.95 -10.04
CA LYS A 28 10.09 -2.84 -9.90
C LYS A 28 10.74 -2.75 -8.53
N ARG A 29 10.78 -1.57 -7.90
CA ARG A 29 11.35 -1.35 -6.56
C ARG A 29 10.69 -2.19 -5.46
N TYR A 30 9.40 -2.50 -5.54
CA TYR A 30 8.73 -3.37 -4.57
C TYR A 30 9.22 -4.81 -4.71
N VAL A 31 9.32 -5.29 -5.96
CA VAL A 31 9.84 -6.62 -6.27
C VAL A 31 11.30 -6.75 -5.84
N ASP A 32 12.14 -5.77 -6.20
CA ASP A 32 13.56 -5.74 -5.81
C ASP A 32 13.73 -5.71 -4.28
N ALA A 33 12.91 -4.91 -3.57
CA ALA A 33 12.96 -4.84 -2.11
C ALA A 33 12.63 -6.18 -1.46
N VAL A 34 11.54 -6.81 -1.89
CA VAL A 34 11.10 -8.12 -1.36
C VAL A 34 12.16 -9.19 -1.62
N MET A 35 12.72 -9.27 -2.83
CA MET A 35 13.77 -10.24 -3.15
C MET A 35 15.07 -10.00 -2.37
N ASN A 36 15.53 -8.74 -2.33
CA ASN A 36 16.88 -8.44 -1.85
C ASN A 36 16.98 -8.31 -0.34
N PHE A 37 15.89 -7.94 0.35
CA PHE A 37 15.90 -7.68 1.79
C PHE A 37 15.16 -8.74 2.60
N ALA A 38 14.13 -9.39 2.03
CA ALA A 38 13.41 -10.46 2.71
C ALA A 38 13.86 -11.87 2.29
N ASP A 39 14.71 -11.99 1.29
CA ASP A 39 15.22 -13.27 0.76
C ASP A 39 14.12 -14.28 0.38
N VAL A 40 13.05 -13.80 -0.27
CA VAL A 40 11.88 -14.57 -0.66
C VAL A 40 11.69 -14.59 -2.19
N VAL A 41 10.77 -15.42 -2.67
CA VAL A 41 10.36 -15.46 -4.08
C VAL A 41 9.12 -14.60 -4.28
N PRO A 42 9.17 -13.43 -4.97
CA PRO A 42 8.01 -12.61 -5.21
C PRO A 42 7.16 -13.15 -6.37
N ILE A 43 5.84 -13.17 -6.20
CA ILE A 43 4.86 -13.43 -7.25
C ILE A 43 3.93 -12.24 -7.37
N LEU A 44 3.71 -11.71 -8.58
CA LEU A 44 2.76 -10.63 -8.81
C LEU A 44 1.33 -11.17 -8.76
N ILE A 45 0.50 -10.53 -7.92
CA ILE A 45 -0.92 -10.85 -7.80
C ILE A 45 -1.71 -9.84 -8.64
N PRO A 46 -2.47 -10.28 -9.67
CA PRO A 46 -3.37 -9.40 -10.40
C PRO A 46 -4.42 -8.76 -9.47
N ALA A 47 -4.64 -7.47 -9.63
CA ALA A 47 -5.62 -6.72 -8.81
C ALA A 47 -7.08 -6.93 -9.29
N CYS A 48 -7.43 -8.14 -9.71
CA CYS A 48 -8.76 -8.52 -10.21
C CYS A 48 -9.13 -9.97 -9.85
N ILE A 49 -8.57 -10.48 -8.73
CA ILE A 49 -8.85 -11.84 -8.28
C ILE A 49 -10.28 -11.94 -7.75
N ARG A 50 -11.00 -12.96 -8.20
CA ARG A 50 -12.34 -13.22 -7.69
C ARG A 50 -12.29 -13.78 -6.28
N LYS A 51 -13.22 -13.39 -5.43
CA LYS A 51 -13.31 -13.84 -4.04
C LYS A 51 -13.21 -15.36 -3.88
N ASN A 52 -13.89 -16.12 -4.76
CA ASN A 52 -13.90 -17.59 -4.69
C ASN A 52 -12.55 -18.23 -5.04
N ASP A 53 -11.64 -17.49 -5.67
CA ASP A 53 -10.33 -17.98 -6.08
C ASP A 53 -9.22 -17.60 -5.07
N LEU A 54 -9.54 -16.73 -4.08
CA LEU A 54 -8.58 -16.26 -3.08
C LEU A 54 -7.98 -17.39 -2.24
N GLY A 55 -8.78 -18.36 -1.84
CA GLY A 55 -8.30 -19.51 -1.08
C GLY A 55 -7.17 -20.23 -1.80
N THR A 56 -7.37 -20.56 -3.08
CA THR A 56 -6.36 -21.22 -3.91
C THR A 56 -5.09 -20.37 -4.08
N LEU A 57 -5.24 -19.06 -4.26
CA LEU A 57 -4.10 -18.15 -4.36
C LEU A 57 -3.30 -18.14 -3.05
N LEU A 58 -3.98 -17.90 -1.92
CA LEU A 58 -3.33 -17.75 -0.63
C LEU A 58 -2.69 -19.06 -0.13
N ASP A 59 -3.20 -20.22 -0.54
CA ASP A 59 -2.59 -21.54 -0.21
C ASP A 59 -1.19 -21.71 -0.84
N MET A 60 -0.83 -20.89 -1.83
CA MET A 60 0.49 -20.90 -2.48
C MET A 60 1.48 -19.90 -1.87
N LEU A 61 1.03 -19.06 -0.95
CA LEU A 61 1.79 -17.90 -0.45
C LEU A 61 2.13 -18.05 1.04
N ASP A 62 3.28 -17.52 1.42
CA ASP A 62 3.72 -17.39 2.81
C ASP A 62 3.53 -15.96 3.36
N GLY A 63 3.13 -15.02 2.51
CA GLY A 63 2.86 -13.64 2.90
C GLY A 63 2.42 -12.78 1.73
N VAL A 64 1.91 -11.58 2.04
CA VAL A 64 1.40 -10.63 1.04
C VAL A 64 1.95 -9.23 1.27
N VAL A 65 2.41 -8.57 0.20
CA VAL A 65 2.78 -7.16 0.18
C VAL A 65 1.76 -6.37 -0.63
N LEU A 66 1.09 -5.44 0.03
CA LEU A 66 0.21 -4.46 -0.58
C LEU A 66 1.04 -3.25 -0.99
N THR A 67 1.19 -3.05 -2.28
CA THR A 67 2.02 -1.98 -2.83
C THR A 67 1.35 -0.61 -2.74
N GLY A 68 2.13 0.45 -2.85
CA GLY A 68 1.60 1.78 -3.13
C GLY A 68 0.96 1.87 -4.51
N GLY A 69 0.10 2.87 -4.70
CA GLY A 69 -0.59 3.15 -5.95
C GLY A 69 -0.99 4.61 -6.06
N ARG A 70 -1.30 5.05 -7.29
CA ARG A 70 -1.79 6.43 -7.54
C ARG A 70 -3.30 6.54 -7.35
N ALA A 71 -4.02 5.45 -7.59
CA ALA A 71 -5.47 5.41 -7.42
C ALA A 71 -5.84 5.49 -5.94
N ASN A 72 -6.91 6.21 -5.63
CA ASN A 72 -7.48 6.27 -4.30
C ASN A 72 -8.46 5.12 -4.07
N ILE A 73 -8.66 4.73 -2.81
CA ILE A 73 -9.70 3.78 -2.43
C ILE A 73 -11.05 4.47 -2.55
N GLU A 74 -12.03 3.82 -3.16
CA GLU A 74 -13.36 4.38 -3.33
C GLU A 74 -14.02 4.71 -1.99
N PRO A 75 -14.57 5.93 -1.83
CA PRO A 75 -15.02 6.42 -0.51
C PRO A 75 -16.19 5.63 0.07
N HIS A 76 -16.94 4.89 -0.74
CA HIS A 76 -18.04 4.05 -0.24
C HIS A 76 -17.56 2.91 0.67
N HIS A 77 -16.29 2.48 0.55
CA HIS A 77 -15.71 1.43 1.40
C HIS A 77 -15.47 1.87 2.85
N TYR A 78 -15.37 3.18 3.10
CA TYR A 78 -15.11 3.73 4.45
C TYR A 78 -16.08 4.85 4.86
N GLY A 79 -17.22 4.97 4.17
CA GLY A 79 -18.25 5.98 4.48
C GLY A 79 -17.82 7.42 4.15
N GLY A 80 -16.84 7.60 3.27
CA GLY A 80 -16.35 8.90 2.83
C GLY A 80 -17.29 9.60 1.85
N GLN A 81 -17.05 10.89 1.61
CA GLN A 81 -17.76 11.65 0.60
C GLN A 81 -17.30 11.27 -0.81
N ALA A 82 -18.21 11.29 -1.78
CA ALA A 82 -17.88 11.00 -3.17
C ALA A 82 -16.78 11.91 -3.69
N PHE A 83 -15.83 11.33 -4.43
CA PHE A 83 -14.77 12.07 -5.08
C PHE A 83 -15.27 12.88 -6.28
N PRO A 84 -14.53 13.92 -6.69
CA PRO A 84 -14.71 14.53 -8.02
C PRO A 84 -14.56 13.49 -9.14
N ASN A 85 -15.24 13.73 -10.27
CA ASN A 85 -15.28 12.78 -11.39
C ASN A 85 -13.93 12.53 -12.08
N ASP A 86 -12.92 13.35 -11.82
CA ASP A 86 -11.57 13.26 -12.36
C ASP A 86 -10.59 12.54 -11.42
N GLU A 87 -11.07 12.09 -10.25
CA GLU A 87 -10.23 11.37 -9.31
C GLU A 87 -9.91 9.96 -9.81
N VAL A 88 -8.65 9.56 -9.67
CA VAL A 88 -8.19 8.23 -10.11
C VAL A 88 -8.54 7.20 -9.05
N ILE A 89 -9.33 6.20 -9.43
CA ILE A 89 -9.74 5.05 -8.60
C ILE A 89 -9.34 3.74 -9.27
N ASP A 90 -9.31 2.64 -8.52
CA ASP A 90 -9.06 1.28 -9.00
C ASP A 90 -10.01 0.30 -8.28
N PRO A 91 -11.28 0.22 -8.74
CA PRO A 91 -12.32 -0.57 -8.08
C PRO A 91 -12.01 -2.07 -8.02
N ASP A 92 -11.32 -2.61 -9.02
CA ASP A 92 -10.94 -4.02 -9.04
C ASP A 92 -9.90 -4.33 -7.96
N ARG A 93 -8.95 -3.41 -7.77
CA ARG A 93 -7.97 -3.52 -6.69
C ARG A 93 -8.63 -3.36 -5.32
N ASP A 94 -9.52 -2.38 -5.15
CA ASP A 94 -10.25 -2.20 -3.89
C ASP A 94 -10.96 -3.49 -3.49
N LYS A 95 -11.75 -4.05 -4.39
CA LYS A 95 -12.46 -5.30 -4.15
C LYS A 95 -11.50 -6.45 -3.84
N THR A 96 -10.45 -6.62 -4.63
CA THR A 96 -9.49 -7.71 -4.44
C THR A 96 -8.79 -7.62 -3.10
N VAL A 97 -8.27 -6.44 -2.75
CA VAL A 97 -7.45 -6.27 -1.56
C VAL A 97 -8.29 -6.27 -0.29
N LEU A 98 -9.47 -5.66 -0.30
CA LEU A 98 -10.38 -5.69 0.84
C LEU A 98 -10.97 -7.09 1.11
N ASP A 99 -10.96 -8.00 0.14
CA ASP A 99 -11.24 -9.43 0.35
C ASP A 99 -9.99 -10.21 0.80
N ILE A 100 -8.77 -9.87 0.33
CA ILE A 100 -7.50 -10.52 0.71
C ILE A 100 -7.15 -10.27 2.18
N ILE A 101 -7.28 -9.04 2.68
CA ILE A 101 -6.84 -8.69 4.03
C ILE A 101 -7.50 -9.55 5.11
N PRO A 102 -8.84 -9.69 5.19
CA PRO A 102 -9.48 -10.55 6.17
C PRO A 102 -9.05 -12.02 6.07
N GLU A 103 -8.85 -12.53 4.86
CA GLU A 103 -8.39 -13.91 4.65
C GLU A 103 -6.96 -14.11 5.16
N CYS A 104 -6.06 -13.15 4.94
CA CYS A 104 -4.71 -13.20 5.50
C CYS A 104 -4.74 -13.20 7.03
N ILE A 105 -5.58 -12.35 7.64
CA ILE A 105 -5.74 -12.29 9.10
C ILE A 105 -6.23 -13.65 9.66
N GLN A 106 -7.28 -14.23 9.07
CA GLN A 106 -7.82 -15.53 9.50
C GLN A 106 -6.79 -16.65 9.39
N ARG A 107 -5.91 -16.59 8.41
CA ARG A 107 -4.83 -17.56 8.16
C ARG A 107 -3.57 -17.30 8.96
N HIS A 108 -3.52 -16.23 9.75
CA HIS A 108 -2.30 -15.74 10.39
C HIS A 108 -1.15 -15.53 9.38
N MET A 109 -1.48 -15.18 8.15
CA MET A 109 -0.52 -14.92 7.08
C MET A 109 0.04 -13.51 7.23
N PRO A 110 1.36 -13.32 7.21
CA PRO A 110 1.98 -12.00 7.25
C PRO A 110 1.51 -11.12 6.10
N ILE A 111 1.13 -9.88 6.42
CA ILE A 111 0.73 -8.88 5.45
C ILE A 111 1.49 -7.57 5.72
N PHE A 112 1.99 -6.92 4.68
CA PHE A 112 2.72 -5.67 4.79
C PHE A 112 2.18 -4.64 3.80
N GLY A 113 1.71 -3.50 4.31
CA GLY A 113 1.14 -2.42 3.52
C GLY A 113 2.11 -1.24 3.34
N ILE A 114 2.25 -0.75 2.11
CA ILE A 114 3.09 0.40 1.77
C ILE A 114 2.22 1.48 1.12
N CYS A 115 2.22 2.71 1.64
CA CYS A 115 1.44 3.83 1.13
C CYS A 115 -0.05 3.48 0.99
N ARG A 116 -0.61 3.31 -0.22
CA ARG A 116 -1.98 2.85 -0.42
C ARG A 116 -2.26 1.54 0.34
N GLY A 117 -1.30 0.62 0.42
CA GLY A 117 -1.47 -0.65 1.13
C GLY A 117 -1.79 -0.48 2.61
N ILE A 118 -1.21 0.50 3.32
CA ILE A 118 -1.60 0.77 4.72
C ILE A 118 -2.99 1.39 4.82
N GLN A 119 -3.39 2.18 3.83
CA GLN A 119 -4.75 2.72 3.76
C GLN A 119 -5.78 1.60 3.54
N GLU A 120 -5.47 0.62 2.70
CA GLU A 120 -6.29 -0.57 2.46
C GLU A 120 -6.45 -1.40 3.75
N ILE A 121 -5.36 -1.58 4.52
CA ILE A 121 -5.41 -2.24 5.83
C ILE A 121 -6.31 -1.45 6.80
N ASN A 122 -6.11 -0.13 6.91
CA ASN A 122 -6.92 0.73 7.75
C ASN A 122 -8.42 0.62 7.43
N VAL A 123 -8.79 0.65 6.16
CA VAL A 123 -10.20 0.50 5.71
C VAL A 123 -10.74 -0.88 6.04
N ALA A 124 -9.96 -1.94 5.84
CA ALA A 124 -10.36 -3.31 6.15
C ALA A 124 -10.64 -3.52 7.65
N TYR A 125 -9.97 -2.77 8.53
CA TYR A 125 -10.23 -2.72 9.97
C TYR A 125 -11.35 -1.72 10.38
N GLY A 126 -12.05 -1.12 9.41
CA GLY A 126 -13.15 -0.18 9.67
C GLY A 126 -12.72 1.26 9.88
N GLY A 127 -11.45 1.57 9.64
CA GLY A 127 -10.93 2.94 9.68
C GLY A 127 -11.41 3.78 8.49
N THR A 128 -11.21 5.09 8.61
CA THR A 128 -11.59 6.08 7.59
C THR A 128 -10.36 6.73 6.97
N ILE A 129 -10.54 7.41 5.84
CA ILE A 129 -9.49 8.13 5.13
C ILE A 129 -9.88 9.59 5.00
N PHE A 130 -8.96 10.50 5.37
CA PHE A 130 -9.12 11.92 5.11
C PHE A 130 -8.65 12.26 3.69
N TYR A 131 -9.56 12.75 2.89
CA TYR A 131 -9.27 13.17 1.53
C TYR A 131 -8.59 14.54 1.50
N ARG A 132 -7.50 14.67 0.72
CA ARG A 132 -6.75 15.93 0.49
C ARG A 132 -6.30 16.63 1.78
N VAL A 133 -5.60 15.93 2.64
CA VAL A 133 -5.08 16.44 3.91
C VAL A 133 -4.30 17.75 3.76
N HIS A 134 -3.56 17.93 2.66
CA HIS A 134 -2.83 19.15 2.36
C HIS A 134 -3.72 20.41 2.23
N GLN A 135 -5.03 20.25 2.09
CA GLN A 135 -6.00 21.37 2.09
C GLN A 135 -6.50 21.72 3.50
N GLN A 136 -6.13 20.96 4.52
CA GLN A 136 -6.43 21.26 5.91
C GLN A 136 -5.30 22.16 6.46
N GLY A 137 -5.65 23.37 6.89
CA GLY A 137 -4.69 24.44 7.20
C GLY A 137 -3.74 24.21 8.37
N ASP A 138 -3.91 23.10 9.12
CA ASP A 138 -3.08 22.70 10.27
C ASP A 138 -2.18 21.50 9.99
N LYS A 139 -2.17 20.96 8.76
CA LYS A 139 -1.44 19.77 8.37
C LYS A 139 -0.30 20.10 7.39
N GLU A 140 0.81 19.38 7.54
CA GLU A 140 1.92 19.46 6.60
C GLU A 140 1.57 18.80 5.25
N ASP A 141 2.17 19.31 4.18
CA ASP A 141 1.99 18.74 2.83
C ASP A 141 2.98 17.58 2.63
N HIS A 142 2.46 16.37 2.63
CA HIS A 142 3.20 15.13 2.45
C HIS A 142 3.17 14.60 1.01
N ARG A 143 2.73 15.39 0.04
CA ARG A 143 2.71 14.98 -1.36
C ARG A 143 4.12 14.92 -1.96
N MET A 144 4.21 14.13 -3.03
CA MET A 144 5.39 14.14 -3.91
C MET A 144 5.67 15.56 -4.41
N PRO A 145 6.95 15.97 -4.56
CA PRO A 145 7.29 17.23 -5.18
C PRO A 145 6.54 17.43 -6.50
N GLN A 146 5.95 18.62 -6.68
CA GLN A 146 5.19 18.99 -7.88
C GLN A 146 6.10 19.42 -9.03
N ASN A 147 7.39 19.10 -8.97
CA ASN A 147 8.36 19.39 -10.02
C ASN A 147 8.55 18.15 -10.88
N ASP A 148 8.11 18.20 -12.12
CA ASP A 148 8.21 17.08 -13.09
C ASP A 148 9.66 16.70 -13.41
N ASP A 149 10.63 17.62 -13.20
CA ASP A 149 12.06 17.39 -13.41
C ASP A 149 12.78 16.84 -12.17
N ALA A 150 12.07 16.63 -11.06
CA ALA A 150 12.69 16.13 -9.84
C ALA A 150 13.33 14.75 -10.04
N SER A 151 14.58 14.60 -9.64
CA SER A 151 15.27 13.32 -9.67
C SER A 151 14.63 12.32 -8.69
N LEU A 152 14.82 11.01 -8.93
CA LEU A 152 14.37 9.99 -7.99
C LEU A 152 14.97 10.17 -6.59
N GLU A 153 16.21 10.62 -6.51
CA GLU A 153 16.87 10.91 -5.23
C GLU A 153 16.15 12.05 -4.49
N GLU A 154 15.77 13.11 -5.19
CA GLU A 154 15.02 14.22 -4.60
C GLU A 154 13.61 13.82 -4.18
N ILE A 155 12.92 13.01 -4.98
CA ILE A 155 11.59 12.49 -4.67
C ILE A 155 11.61 11.63 -3.40
N PHE A 156 12.61 10.75 -3.24
CA PHE A 156 12.70 9.81 -2.12
C PHE A 156 13.57 10.29 -0.96
N LYS A 157 14.05 11.53 -0.99
CA LYS A 157 14.82 12.10 0.11
C LYS A 157 14.02 12.12 1.42
N PRO A 158 14.60 11.71 2.56
CA PRO A 158 13.97 11.86 3.87
C PRO A 158 13.63 13.33 4.15
N ARG A 159 12.41 13.61 4.60
CA ARG A 159 11.89 14.99 4.75
C ARG A 159 11.43 15.32 6.16
N HIS A 160 10.92 14.34 6.88
CA HIS A 160 10.44 14.54 8.24
C HIS A 160 10.80 13.35 9.13
N GLN A 161 10.67 13.58 10.44
CA GLN A 161 10.96 12.58 11.44
C GLN A 161 9.67 11.99 11.95
N ILE A 162 9.58 10.67 12.00
CA ILE A 162 8.51 9.95 12.70
C ILE A 162 9.00 9.53 14.09
N THR A 163 8.07 9.41 15.03
CA THR A 163 8.32 8.86 16.37
C THR A 163 7.54 7.55 16.47
N PHE A 164 8.21 6.48 16.89
CA PHE A 164 7.55 5.20 17.10
C PHE A 164 6.79 5.19 18.42
N THR A 165 5.64 4.52 18.43
CA THR A 165 4.92 4.22 19.67
C THR A 165 5.71 3.24 20.53
N GLU A 166 5.37 3.15 21.83
CA GLU A 166 6.12 2.33 22.80
C GLU A 166 6.17 0.85 22.41
N TYR A 167 5.10 0.34 21.80
CA TYR A 167 4.95 -1.08 21.41
C TYR A 167 5.19 -1.36 19.92
N SER A 168 5.78 -0.41 19.18
CA SER A 168 6.03 -0.57 17.76
C SER A 168 7.10 -1.61 17.47
N LEU A 169 6.80 -2.60 16.63
CA LEU A 169 7.79 -3.56 16.11
C LEU A 169 8.95 -2.87 15.39
N PHE A 170 8.69 -1.74 14.73
CA PHE A 170 9.74 -0.97 14.06
C PHE A 170 10.73 -0.35 15.07
N LYS A 171 10.25 0.08 16.24
CA LYS A 171 11.12 0.56 17.33
C LYS A 171 12.03 -0.56 17.80
N GLU A 172 11.50 -1.75 18.00
CA GLU A 172 12.27 -2.94 18.40
C GLU A 172 13.34 -3.31 17.35
N PHE A 173 12.95 -3.40 16.08
CA PHE A 173 13.88 -3.77 15.00
C PHE A 173 14.96 -2.74 14.73
N LEU A 174 14.64 -1.45 14.83
CA LEU A 174 15.58 -0.36 14.51
C LEU A 174 16.39 0.10 15.73
N GLY A 175 15.95 -0.25 16.93
CA GLY A 175 16.61 0.17 18.19
C GLY A 175 16.61 1.69 18.40
N GLN A 176 15.65 2.40 17.82
CA GLN A 176 15.56 3.87 17.83
C GLN A 176 14.12 4.30 18.12
N ASP A 177 13.98 5.43 18.82
CA ASP A 177 12.67 6.04 19.09
C ASP A 177 12.15 6.88 17.91
N ARG A 178 13.04 7.32 17.05
CA ARG A 178 12.75 8.24 15.93
C ARG A 178 13.51 7.83 14.69
N PHE A 179 12.90 8.05 13.54
CA PHE A 179 13.49 7.75 12.25
C PHE A 179 13.11 8.80 11.20
N TRP A 180 14.05 9.16 10.33
CA TRP A 180 13.79 10.04 9.21
C TRP A 180 13.22 9.27 8.03
N VAL A 181 12.09 9.74 7.50
CA VAL A 181 11.38 9.10 6.40
C VAL A 181 11.09 10.08 5.26
N ASN A 182 10.89 9.54 4.07
CA ASN A 182 10.30 10.29 2.97
C ASN A 182 8.77 10.31 3.11
N SER A 183 8.14 11.24 2.40
CA SER A 183 6.69 11.36 2.34
C SER A 183 6.24 11.59 0.91
N LEU A 184 5.37 10.73 0.44
CA LEU A 184 4.84 10.74 -0.93
C LEU A 184 3.32 10.53 -0.96
N CYS A 185 2.64 10.68 0.18
CA CYS A 185 1.25 10.31 0.33
C CYS A 185 0.31 11.51 0.16
N LEU A 186 -0.80 11.30 -0.55
CA LEU A 186 -1.87 12.29 -0.74
C LEU A 186 -2.93 12.25 0.36
N LEU A 187 -2.99 11.17 1.15
CA LEU A 187 -4.09 10.86 2.06
C LEU A 187 -3.55 10.49 3.45
N TYR A 188 -4.33 10.78 4.47
CA TYR A 188 -4.09 10.35 5.86
C TYR A 188 -5.10 9.29 6.26
N THR A 189 -4.65 8.29 6.99
CA THR A 189 -5.52 7.29 7.63
C THR A 189 -5.97 7.78 9.01
N SER A 190 -7.15 7.39 9.44
CA SER A 190 -7.59 7.56 10.83
C SER A 190 -7.00 6.46 11.73
N ASP A 191 -7.16 6.59 13.02
CA ASP A 191 -6.49 5.85 14.10
C ASP A 191 -6.67 4.32 14.13
N ALA A 192 -7.50 3.72 13.26
CA ALA A 192 -7.76 2.27 13.30
C ALA A 192 -6.57 1.38 12.88
N ALA A 193 -5.51 1.96 12.28
CA ALA A 193 -4.31 1.23 11.91
C ALA A 193 -3.23 1.21 13.00
N ASP A 194 -3.48 1.88 14.15
CA ASP A 194 -2.55 1.97 15.27
C ASP A 194 -2.83 0.90 16.35
N GLU A 195 -3.85 0.04 16.16
CA GLU A 195 -4.19 -1.10 17.00
C GLU A 195 -3.68 -2.42 16.34
#